data_ada4018cebbd5078bb918715c6b11242
#
_entry.id   ada4018cebbd5078bb918715c6b11242
#
_cell.length_a   1.000
_cell.length_b   1.000
_cell.length_c   1.000
_cell.angle_alpha   90.00
_cell.angle_beta   90.00
_cell.angle_gamma   90.00
#
_symmetry.space_group_name_H-M   'P 1'
#
loop_
_entity.id
_entity.type
_entity.pdbx_description
1 polymer ?
#
loop_
_entity_poly.entity_id
_entity_poly.type
_entity_poly.pdbx_seq_one_letter_code
_entity_poly.pdbx_strand_id
1 'polypeptide(L)'
;MPSIGFVAPLLPGKTETDRAAMVSCWTGDRTADFERSRKNLGITREAVFIQSTPQGDLAVVYWEADDVEAAFADMATSDDPFDRWFRDHVRDVHGINVEDGFPPPEQIMDYRA
;
A
#
# COMPACT_ATOMS: atom_id res chain seq x y z
N MET A 1 -6.87 -16.90 -5.21
CA MET A 1 -6.79 -15.49 -5.59
C MET A 1 -5.35 -15.01 -5.51
N PRO A 2 -4.83 -14.29 -6.52
CA PRO A 2 -3.48 -13.77 -6.45
C PRO A 2 -3.25 -12.87 -5.24
N SER A 3 -2.07 -12.96 -4.66
CA SER A 3 -1.71 -12.18 -3.49
C SER A 3 -0.28 -11.72 -3.58
N ILE A 4 0.05 -10.69 -2.80
CA ILE A 4 1.40 -10.16 -2.71
C ILE A 4 1.62 -9.58 -1.31
N GLY A 5 2.83 -9.80 -0.77
CA GLY A 5 3.28 -9.12 0.42
C GLY A 5 4.53 -8.32 0.09
N PHE A 6 4.63 -7.10 0.58
CA PHE A 6 5.82 -6.28 0.36
C PHE A 6 6.05 -5.35 1.53
N VAL A 7 7.27 -4.82 1.62
CA VAL A 7 7.63 -3.90 2.68
C VAL A 7 8.11 -2.58 2.09
N ALA A 8 7.85 -1.51 2.82
CA ALA A 8 8.36 -0.19 2.50
C ALA A 8 8.91 0.45 3.78
N PRO A 9 10.22 0.73 3.82
CA PRO A 9 10.79 1.41 4.99
C PRO A 9 10.15 2.78 5.18
N LEU A 10 9.88 3.13 6.44
CA LEU A 10 9.39 4.45 6.80
C LEU A 10 10.56 5.40 7.03
N LEU A 11 10.46 6.59 6.47
CA LEU A 11 11.46 7.63 6.72
C LEU A 11 11.45 8.03 8.20
N PRO A 12 12.58 8.47 8.75
CA PRO A 12 12.64 8.90 10.15
C PRO A 12 11.58 9.96 10.46
N GLY A 13 10.84 9.73 11.56
CA GLY A 13 9.79 10.66 12.00
C GLY A 13 8.46 10.55 11.27
N LYS A 14 8.29 9.59 10.36
CA LYS A 14 7.08 9.47 9.54
C LYS A 14 6.13 8.37 9.98
N THR A 15 6.48 7.58 10.98
CA THR A 15 5.67 6.43 11.40
C THR A 15 4.26 6.85 11.82
N GLU A 16 4.16 7.90 12.65
CA GLU A 16 2.84 8.34 13.12
C GLU A 16 2.02 9.00 12.00
N THR A 17 2.68 9.66 11.05
CA THR A 17 2.01 10.18 9.85
C THR A 17 1.37 9.05 9.05
N ASP A 18 2.11 7.96 8.84
CA ASP A 18 1.60 6.80 8.11
C ASP A 18 0.49 6.10 8.89
N ARG A 19 0.66 5.91 10.19
CA ARG A 19 -0.37 5.30 11.04
C ARG A 19 -1.68 6.07 10.94
N ALA A 20 -1.63 7.39 11.09
CA ALA A 20 -2.83 8.22 11.04
C ALA A 20 -3.50 8.17 9.66
N ALA A 21 -2.70 8.16 8.58
CA ALA A 21 -3.22 8.06 7.23
C ALA A 21 -3.93 6.73 6.99
N MET A 22 -3.32 5.62 7.41
CA MET A 22 -3.91 4.29 7.23
C MET A 22 -5.18 4.14 8.06
N VAL A 23 -5.19 4.62 9.30
CA VAL A 23 -6.41 4.60 10.13
C VAL A 23 -7.52 5.40 9.47
N SER A 24 -7.22 6.56 8.86
CA SER A 24 -8.24 7.38 8.19
C SER A 24 -8.88 6.64 7.00
N CYS A 25 -8.13 5.76 6.34
CA CYS A 25 -8.65 4.94 5.23
C CYS A 25 -9.48 3.76 5.74
N TRP A 26 -9.17 3.24 6.92
CA TRP A 26 -9.83 2.05 7.48
C TRP A 26 -11.10 2.42 8.25
N THR A 27 -11.02 3.40 9.14
CA THR A 27 -12.13 3.76 10.05
C THR A 27 -12.37 5.26 10.14
N GLY A 28 -11.81 6.06 9.25
CA GLY A 28 -11.90 7.51 9.28
C GLY A 28 -12.66 8.09 8.11
N ASP A 29 -12.39 9.35 7.84
CA ASP A 29 -13.09 10.16 6.84
C ASP A 29 -12.69 9.84 5.40
N ARG A 30 -11.63 9.04 5.18
CA ARG A 30 -11.24 8.58 3.83
C ARG A 30 -11.81 7.22 3.47
N THR A 31 -12.61 6.59 4.32
CA THR A 31 -13.06 5.21 4.11
C THR A 31 -13.79 5.02 2.78
N ALA A 32 -14.73 5.90 2.45
CA ALA A 32 -15.50 5.78 1.21
C ALA A 32 -14.61 5.94 -0.03
N ASP A 33 -13.68 6.89 0.00
CA ASP A 33 -12.75 7.12 -1.10
C ASP A 33 -11.78 5.96 -1.25
N PHE A 34 -11.30 5.42 -0.15
CA PHE A 34 -10.43 4.24 -0.13
C PHE A 34 -11.13 3.03 -0.74
N GLU A 35 -12.35 2.74 -0.32
CA GLU A 35 -13.12 1.61 -0.85
C GLU A 35 -13.34 1.74 -2.36
N ARG A 36 -13.69 2.93 -2.82
CA ARG A 36 -13.86 3.19 -4.26
C ARG A 36 -12.56 2.92 -5.01
N SER A 37 -11.45 3.45 -4.52
CA SER A 37 -10.13 3.26 -5.12
C SER A 37 -9.77 1.79 -5.25
N ARG A 38 -9.88 1.05 -4.16
CA ARG A 38 -9.49 -0.36 -4.12
C ARG A 38 -10.38 -1.22 -5.01
N LYS A 39 -11.67 -0.92 -5.04
CA LYS A 39 -12.59 -1.60 -5.95
C LYS A 39 -12.21 -1.35 -7.41
N ASN A 40 -11.87 -0.12 -7.76
CA ASN A 40 -11.45 0.21 -9.13
C ASN A 40 -10.13 -0.46 -9.51
N LEU A 41 -9.24 -0.67 -8.55
CA LEU A 41 -7.96 -1.34 -8.77
C LEU A 41 -8.05 -2.87 -8.74
N GLY A 42 -9.23 -3.41 -8.41
CA GLY A 42 -9.39 -4.86 -8.30
C GLY A 42 -8.77 -5.45 -7.05
N ILE A 43 -8.46 -4.65 -6.05
CA ILE A 43 -7.92 -5.12 -4.76
C ILE A 43 -9.09 -5.51 -3.87
N THR A 44 -9.12 -6.79 -3.47
CA THR A 44 -10.21 -7.36 -2.68
C THR A 44 -9.90 -7.46 -1.20
N ARG A 45 -8.61 -7.42 -0.84
CA ARG A 45 -8.16 -7.38 0.54
C ARG A 45 -6.86 -6.61 0.64
N GLU A 46 -6.76 -5.77 1.65
CA GLU A 46 -5.52 -5.07 1.98
C GLU A 46 -5.35 -5.06 3.49
N ALA A 47 -4.16 -5.46 3.94
CA ALA A 47 -3.77 -5.37 5.34
C ALA A 47 -2.42 -4.68 5.43
N VAL A 48 -2.28 -3.75 6.37
CA VAL A 48 -1.06 -2.98 6.57
C VAL A 48 -0.63 -3.11 8.03
N PHE A 49 0.64 -3.41 8.22
CA PHE A 49 1.25 -3.54 9.53
C PHE A 49 2.42 -2.57 9.65
N ILE A 50 2.73 -2.13 10.85
CA ILE A 50 3.96 -1.41 11.14
C ILE A 50 4.82 -2.32 12.01
N GLN A 51 6.05 -2.57 11.56
CA GLN A 51 7.02 -3.35 12.31
C GLN A 51 8.22 -2.49 12.65
N SER A 52 8.55 -2.39 13.94
CA SER A 52 9.75 -1.69 14.39
C SER A 52 10.94 -2.64 14.36
N THR A 53 12.07 -2.16 13.84
CA THR A 53 13.32 -2.91 13.79
C THR A 53 14.46 -2.03 14.31
N PRO A 54 15.63 -2.61 14.64
CA PRO A 54 16.80 -1.80 15.02
C PRO A 54 17.24 -0.81 13.93
N GLN A 55 16.91 -1.05 12.67
CA GLN A 55 17.26 -0.19 11.55
C GLN A 55 16.16 0.83 11.21
N GLY A 56 15.04 0.81 11.93
CA GLY A 56 13.91 1.70 11.70
C GLY A 56 12.60 0.96 11.54
N ASP A 57 11.53 1.71 11.31
CA ASP A 57 10.19 1.15 11.16
C ASP A 57 9.92 0.78 9.71
N LEU A 58 9.13 -0.27 9.52
CA LEU A 58 8.70 -0.75 8.21
C LEU A 58 7.19 -0.76 8.15
N ALA A 59 6.63 -0.35 7.01
CA ALA A 59 5.26 -0.69 6.66
C ALA A 59 5.29 -2.04 5.94
N VAL A 60 4.46 -2.97 6.39
CA VAL A 60 4.32 -4.30 5.81
C VAL A 60 2.93 -4.38 5.21
N VAL A 61 2.84 -4.63 3.91
CA VAL A 61 1.58 -4.57 3.17
C VAL A 61 1.27 -5.94 2.58
N TYR A 62 0.02 -6.35 2.69
CA TYR A 62 -0.49 -7.57 2.07
C TYR A 62 -1.71 -7.22 1.23
N TRP A 63 -1.72 -7.66 -0.02
CA TRP A 63 -2.86 -7.51 -0.94
C TRP A 63 -3.33 -8.85 -1.46
N GLU A 64 -4.65 -8.97 -1.62
CA GLU A 64 -5.29 -9.91 -2.53
C GLU A 64 -5.97 -9.09 -3.61
N ALA A 65 -5.76 -9.47 -4.87
CA ALA A 65 -6.28 -8.73 -6.01
C ALA A 65 -6.60 -9.67 -7.15
N ASP A 66 -7.47 -9.22 -8.04
CA ASP A 66 -7.80 -9.98 -9.27
C ASP A 66 -6.57 -10.14 -10.14
N ASP A 67 -5.79 -9.06 -10.29
CA ASP A 67 -4.54 -9.01 -11.03
C ASP A 67 -3.58 -8.04 -10.32
N VAL A 68 -2.57 -8.58 -9.66
CA VAL A 68 -1.65 -7.79 -8.84
C VAL A 68 -0.83 -6.81 -9.70
N GLU A 69 -0.35 -7.27 -10.86
CA GLU A 69 0.44 -6.40 -11.75
C GLU A 69 -0.40 -5.23 -12.26
N ALA A 70 -1.64 -5.51 -12.68
CA ALA A 70 -2.55 -4.48 -13.13
C ALA A 70 -2.87 -3.48 -12.02
N ALA A 71 -3.07 -3.96 -10.78
CA ALA A 71 -3.34 -3.11 -9.64
C ALA A 71 -2.20 -2.11 -9.40
N PHE A 72 -0.95 -2.55 -9.44
CA PHE A 72 0.20 -1.66 -9.31
C PHE A 72 0.29 -0.66 -10.47
N ALA A 73 0.12 -1.13 -11.70
CA ALA A 73 0.20 -0.27 -12.87
C ALA A 73 -0.89 0.80 -12.87
N ASP A 74 -2.11 0.41 -12.52
CA ASP A 74 -3.25 1.33 -12.48
C ASP A 74 -3.12 2.33 -11.33
N MET A 75 -2.61 1.91 -10.18
CA MET A 75 -2.35 2.83 -9.07
C MET A 75 -1.32 3.89 -9.46
N ALA A 76 -0.31 3.52 -10.23
CA ALA A 76 0.74 4.44 -10.65
C ALA A 76 0.25 5.55 -11.58
N THR A 77 -0.84 5.31 -12.32
CA THR A 77 -1.33 6.22 -13.37
C THR A 77 -2.73 6.75 -13.13
N SER A 78 -3.43 6.31 -12.10
CA SER A 78 -4.81 6.70 -11.83
C SER A 78 -4.95 8.20 -11.60
N ASP A 79 -5.99 8.80 -12.20
CA ASP A 79 -6.34 10.20 -11.99
C ASP A 79 -7.36 10.42 -10.87
N ASP A 80 -7.79 9.37 -10.20
CA ASP A 80 -8.67 9.49 -9.04
C ASP A 80 -8.00 10.37 -7.98
N PRO A 81 -8.68 11.38 -7.42
CA PRO A 81 -8.08 12.26 -6.42
C PRO A 81 -7.53 11.53 -5.20
N PHE A 82 -8.19 10.44 -4.78
CA PHE A 82 -7.68 9.63 -3.67
C PHE A 82 -6.35 8.96 -4.05
N ASP A 83 -6.25 8.39 -5.26
CA ASP A 83 -5.02 7.72 -5.69
C ASP A 83 -3.87 8.70 -5.83
N ARG A 84 -4.14 9.93 -6.26
CA ARG A 84 -3.14 11.00 -6.28
C ARG A 84 -2.67 11.34 -4.87
N TRP A 85 -3.59 11.49 -3.93
CA TRP A 85 -3.27 11.72 -2.54
C TRP A 85 -2.43 10.58 -1.99
N PHE A 86 -2.80 9.34 -2.32
CA PHE A 86 -2.10 8.16 -1.83
C PHE A 86 -0.66 8.11 -2.37
N ARG A 87 -0.44 8.42 -3.65
CA ARG A 87 0.92 8.48 -4.20
C ARG A 87 1.76 9.57 -3.51
N ASP A 88 1.17 10.72 -3.24
CA ASP A 88 1.86 11.79 -2.50
C ASP A 88 2.20 11.36 -1.08
N HIS A 89 1.29 10.66 -0.43
CA HIS A 89 1.51 10.11 0.91
C HIS A 89 2.67 9.11 0.91
N VAL A 90 2.69 8.19 -0.04
CA VAL A 90 3.77 7.20 -0.16
C VAL A 90 5.12 7.89 -0.36
N ARG A 91 5.16 8.93 -1.18
CA ARG A 91 6.39 9.72 -1.37
C ARG A 91 6.82 10.40 -0.08
N ASP A 92 5.88 10.95 0.66
CA ASP A 92 6.17 11.65 1.92
C ASP A 92 6.73 10.72 2.99
N VAL A 93 6.11 9.57 3.19
CA VAL A 93 6.46 8.70 4.32
C VAL A 93 7.53 7.67 3.99
N HIS A 94 7.70 7.29 2.73
CA HIS A 94 8.64 6.26 2.29
C HIS A 94 9.75 6.80 1.39
N GLY A 95 9.59 7.97 0.80
CA GLY A 95 10.53 8.48 -0.19
C GLY A 95 10.48 7.72 -1.51
N ILE A 96 9.38 7.03 -1.80
CA ILE A 96 9.20 6.20 -2.99
C ILE A 96 8.24 6.89 -3.95
N ASN A 97 8.61 6.94 -5.23
CA ASN A 97 7.74 7.38 -6.31
C ASN A 97 7.08 6.16 -6.93
N VAL A 98 5.79 5.97 -6.68
CA VAL A 98 5.04 4.82 -7.21
C VAL A 98 5.07 4.81 -8.74
N GLU A 99 5.08 5.99 -9.36
CA GLU A 99 5.12 6.16 -10.82
C GLU A 99 6.37 5.54 -11.45
N ASP A 100 7.47 5.49 -10.71
CA ASP A 100 8.74 4.93 -11.21
C ASP A 100 8.76 3.40 -11.13
N GLY A 101 7.76 2.82 -10.45
CA GLY A 101 7.71 1.40 -10.19
C GLY A 101 8.74 0.97 -9.14
N PHE A 102 8.66 -0.27 -8.73
CA PHE A 102 9.66 -0.91 -7.88
C PHE A 102 9.65 -2.41 -8.15
N PRO A 103 10.79 -3.09 -7.92
CA PRO A 103 10.84 -4.53 -8.16
C PRO A 103 9.83 -5.26 -7.27
N PRO A 104 9.01 -6.16 -7.84
CA PRO A 104 8.06 -6.93 -7.03
C PRO A 104 8.80 -7.92 -6.15
N PRO A 105 8.28 -8.23 -4.96
CA PRO A 105 8.84 -9.31 -4.16
C PRO A 105 8.62 -10.66 -4.84
N GLU A 106 9.54 -11.58 -4.62
CA GLU A 106 9.43 -12.95 -5.11
C GLU A 106 8.72 -13.79 -4.06
N GLN A 107 7.64 -14.47 -4.44
CA GLN A 107 7.00 -15.43 -3.57
C GLN A 107 7.77 -16.75 -3.61
N ILE A 108 8.25 -17.20 -2.46
CA ILE A 108 9.03 -18.43 -2.37
C ILE A 108 8.28 -19.59 -1.71
N MET A 109 7.09 -19.32 -1.19
CA MET A 109 6.25 -20.35 -0.57
C MET A 109 4.80 -19.84 -0.54
N ASP A 110 3.87 -20.77 -0.80
CA ASP A 110 2.43 -20.54 -0.63
C ASP A 110 1.79 -21.85 -0.19
N TYR A 111 1.88 -22.13 1.13
CA TYR A 111 1.29 -23.35 1.70
C TYR A 111 -0.16 -23.08 2.09
N ARG A 112 -1.01 -24.03 1.72
CA ARG A 112 -2.42 -24.04 2.12
C ARG A 112 -2.75 -25.41 2.68
N ALA A 113 -3.41 -25.42 3.84
CA ALA A 113 -3.85 -26.68 4.47
C ALA A 113 -5.05 -27.29 3.73
#